data_27e125c52deaec4cc8d57fbd85e79ffb
#
_entry.id   27e125c52deaec4cc8d57fbd85e79ffb
#
_cell.length_a   1.000
_cell.length_b   1.000
_cell.length_c   1.000
_cell.angle_alpha   90.00
_cell.angle_beta   90.00
_cell.angle_gamma   90.00
#
_symmetry.space_group_name_H-M   'P 1'
#
loop_
_entity.id
_entity.type
_entity.pdbx_description
1 polymer ?
#
loop_
_entity_poly.entity_id
_entity_poly.type
_entity_poly.pdbx_seq_one_letter_code
_entity_poly.pdbx_strand_id
1 'polypeptide(L)'
;MKNFLLPLLTVVAGRAKANFLRKTRHTDAVQAQYLRNLLQAYQDTELGRQYRLSEIKTIEQFRDRIPVLPYSSYEPLTERIFQGEPNILTPDPVVYLNLTSGSTGSKKLIPITKRFQNSLKQANLISMGFLADALRARNLKFGKLLLTNSAQMFGRSPGGINYGPASVGVLRMGKFLYEQLFAHPFETLLPVDSLARHYVCLLFALRQPSMRGIIANFPMLLLRTCDYLERYAEQLIQDIEKGTISPIVELESEVRSQLEYQWSADPDRARELQQILQSEGQLTPKSAWPSLSFVATARGGTSDFYFERFPKFFGETPVFGAVYSSAEATFSIYPDVDTDGSILAIETGFFEFVPQDQWEAEHPKTLQATDVKVGEYYRLLTTNYSGFYRYDIGDVVEVVGFYNTAPLIVFRYRRGGMLSATTEKTTEYHVTQVMQALQQEFGLPLEDFCITLSESLVSPHYLVNIELLPGQSLDNPQSFLDSFDQKLRQANTSYAVRRPKNFIPPPRLRILASGSFATLRQRQLERGIPDSQLKFPHISEDRQFLAGLAVEREIKLSQDTADAE
;
A
#
# COMPACT_ATOMS: atom_id res chain seq x y z
N MET A 1 12.36 -29.72 -10.85
CA MET A 1 13.57 -29.11 -11.46
C MET A 1 14.24 -28.19 -10.44
N LYS A 2 15.57 -28.31 -10.25
CA LYS A 2 16.30 -27.39 -9.36
C LYS A 2 16.23 -25.98 -9.94
N ASN A 3 15.76 -25.04 -9.16
CA ASN A 3 15.61 -23.65 -9.59
C ASN A 3 16.99 -22.95 -9.61
N PHE A 4 17.67 -22.96 -10.75
CA PHE A 4 19.02 -22.39 -10.91
C PHE A 4 19.02 -20.84 -10.95
N LEU A 5 17.87 -20.22 -11.23
CA LEU A 5 17.79 -18.76 -11.36
C LEU A 5 17.77 -18.04 -10.01
N LEU A 6 17.13 -18.61 -8.99
CA LEU A 6 17.04 -17.97 -7.68
C LEU A 6 18.43 -17.69 -7.06
N PRO A 7 19.42 -18.63 -7.05
CA PRO A 7 20.76 -18.32 -6.57
C PRO A 7 21.43 -17.21 -7.37
N LEU A 8 21.29 -17.20 -8.70
CA LEU A 8 21.87 -16.17 -9.54
C LEU A 8 21.25 -14.79 -9.25
N LEU A 9 19.91 -14.73 -9.17
CA LEU A 9 19.19 -13.51 -8.80
C LEU A 9 19.61 -12.99 -7.43
N THR A 10 19.82 -13.87 -6.45
CA THR A 10 20.27 -13.49 -5.12
C THR A 10 21.68 -12.87 -5.14
N VAL A 11 22.59 -13.40 -5.97
CA VAL A 11 23.93 -12.82 -6.14
C VAL A 11 23.87 -11.44 -6.78
N VAL A 12 23.07 -11.28 -7.85
CA VAL A 12 22.88 -9.99 -8.52
C VAL A 12 22.23 -8.97 -7.58
N ALA A 13 21.22 -9.39 -6.82
CA ALA A 13 20.54 -8.57 -5.81
C ALA A 13 21.51 -8.14 -4.68
N GLY A 14 22.37 -9.05 -4.22
CA GLY A 14 23.40 -8.74 -3.24
C GLY A 14 24.40 -7.69 -3.74
N ARG A 15 24.82 -7.77 -5.01
CA ARG A 15 25.69 -6.75 -5.63
C ARG A 15 24.97 -5.40 -5.75
N ALA A 16 23.71 -5.39 -6.18
CA ALA A 16 22.92 -4.17 -6.28
C ALA A 16 22.78 -3.50 -4.90
N LYS A 17 22.44 -4.28 -3.85
CA LYS A 17 22.38 -3.81 -2.46
C LYS A 17 23.73 -3.24 -2.00
N ALA A 18 24.83 -3.95 -2.20
CA ALA A 18 26.17 -3.49 -1.78
C ALA A 18 26.55 -2.17 -2.47
N ASN A 19 26.22 -2.01 -3.75
CA ASN A 19 26.44 -0.77 -4.48
C ASN A 19 25.57 0.38 -3.91
N PHE A 20 24.29 0.13 -3.66
CA PHE A 20 23.38 1.09 -3.02
C PHE A 20 23.90 1.53 -1.66
N LEU A 21 24.26 0.60 -0.78
CA LEU A 21 24.79 0.89 0.56
C LEU A 21 26.08 1.73 0.52
N ARG A 22 26.93 1.53 -0.48
CA ARG A 22 28.11 2.37 -0.67
C ARG A 22 27.73 3.81 -1.03
N LYS A 23 26.69 3.99 -1.86
CA LYS A 23 26.18 5.29 -2.28
C LYS A 23 25.50 6.07 -1.15
N THR A 24 24.89 5.39 -0.17
CA THR A 24 24.31 6.05 1.00
C THR A 24 25.34 6.78 1.88
N ARG A 25 26.63 6.61 1.65
CA ARG A 25 27.69 7.41 2.30
C ARG A 25 27.85 8.82 1.69
N HIS A 26 27.23 9.06 0.54
CA HIS A 26 27.36 10.28 -0.24
C HIS A 26 25.99 10.71 -0.81
N THR A 27 24.97 10.72 0.03
CA THR A 27 23.56 10.93 -0.37
C THR A 27 23.38 12.21 -1.18
N ASP A 28 23.95 13.36 -0.76
CA ASP A 28 23.79 14.63 -1.47
C ASP A 28 24.42 14.58 -2.87
N ALA A 29 25.60 13.99 -2.99
CA ALA A 29 26.27 13.86 -4.29
C ALA A 29 25.48 12.99 -5.25
N VAL A 30 24.86 11.88 -4.75
CA VAL A 30 24.01 10.99 -5.53
C VAL A 30 22.73 11.71 -5.96
N GLN A 31 22.08 12.42 -5.05
CA GLN A 31 20.86 13.17 -5.31
C GLN A 31 21.12 14.34 -6.30
N ALA A 32 22.20 15.10 -6.11
CA ALA A 32 22.59 16.16 -7.04
C ALA A 32 22.94 15.62 -8.42
N GLN A 33 23.60 14.46 -8.52
CA GLN A 33 23.90 13.81 -9.79
C GLN A 33 22.63 13.29 -10.48
N TYR A 34 21.70 12.72 -9.72
CA TYR A 34 20.40 12.30 -10.26
C TYR A 34 19.66 13.49 -10.86
N LEU A 35 19.57 14.61 -10.15
CA LEU A 35 18.90 15.81 -10.63
C LEU A 35 19.57 16.34 -11.90
N ARG A 36 20.92 16.50 -11.92
CA ARG A 36 21.64 16.96 -13.11
C ARG A 36 21.37 16.09 -14.34
N ASN A 37 21.44 14.76 -14.17
CA ASN A 37 21.19 13.81 -15.27
C ASN A 37 19.75 13.93 -15.79
N LEU A 38 18.78 14.11 -14.90
CA LEU A 38 17.39 14.29 -15.27
C LEU A 38 17.21 15.61 -16.03
N LEU A 39 17.68 16.74 -15.49
CA LEU A 39 17.53 18.05 -16.13
C LEU A 39 18.16 18.07 -17.52
N GLN A 40 19.36 17.50 -17.67
CA GLN A 40 20.04 17.39 -18.97
C GLN A 40 19.24 16.54 -19.98
N ALA A 41 18.70 15.39 -19.53
CA ALA A 41 17.96 14.50 -20.42
C ALA A 41 16.59 15.07 -20.83
N TYR A 42 15.98 15.91 -19.99
CA TYR A 42 14.61 16.39 -20.14
C TYR A 42 14.51 17.84 -20.64
N GLN A 43 15.63 18.53 -20.86
CA GLN A 43 15.68 19.96 -21.22
C GLN A 43 14.89 20.30 -22.49
N ASP A 44 14.78 19.35 -23.43
CA ASP A 44 14.13 19.54 -24.73
C ASP A 44 12.67 19.08 -24.75
N THR A 45 12.10 18.62 -23.63
CA THR A 45 10.67 18.39 -23.50
C THR A 45 9.90 19.71 -23.50
N GLU A 46 8.59 19.68 -23.74
CA GLU A 46 7.77 20.90 -23.69
C GLU A 46 7.89 21.57 -22.32
N LEU A 47 7.67 20.82 -21.23
CA LEU A 47 7.81 21.36 -19.88
C LEU A 47 9.26 21.75 -19.56
N GLY A 48 10.25 21.02 -20.10
CA GLY A 48 11.67 21.34 -19.95
C GLY A 48 12.05 22.67 -20.56
N ARG A 49 11.54 22.99 -21.76
CA ARG A 49 11.72 24.30 -22.41
C ARG A 49 10.99 25.41 -21.65
N GLN A 50 9.75 25.13 -21.19
CA GLN A 50 8.97 26.09 -20.39
C GLN A 50 9.74 26.54 -19.13
N TYR A 51 10.35 25.60 -18.42
CA TYR A 51 11.13 25.87 -17.21
C TYR A 51 12.60 26.20 -17.52
N ARG A 52 13.03 26.20 -18.78
CA ARG A 52 14.42 26.45 -19.20
C ARG A 52 15.41 25.58 -18.43
N LEU A 53 15.17 24.25 -18.41
CA LEU A 53 15.97 23.31 -17.62
C LEU A 53 17.45 23.33 -17.99
N SER A 54 17.81 23.65 -19.25
CA SER A 54 19.19 23.77 -19.72
C SER A 54 20.02 24.85 -18.99
N GLU A 55 19.34 25.85 -18.42
CA GLU A 55 19.99 26.95 -17.69
C GLU A 55 20.21 26.64 -16.19
N ILE A 56 19.55 25.60 -15.66
CA ILE A 56 19.62 25.22 -14.24
C ILE A 56 20.91 24.42 -14.00
N LYS A 57 21.78 24.92 -13.11
CA LYS A 57 23.08 24.31 -12.79
C LYS A 57 23.19 23.89 -11.33
N THR A 58 22.38 24.48 -10.42
CA THR A 58 22.41 24.18 -9.00
C THR A 58 21.03 23.80 -8.48
N ILE A 59 20.97 23.18 -7.29
CA ILE A 59 19.72 22.81 -6.61
C ILE A 59 18.95 24.09 -6.22
N GLU A 60 19.63 25.16 -5.84
CA GLU A 60 19.01 26.45 -5.48
C GLU A 60 18.31 27.04 -6.70
N GLN A 61 18.98 27.09 -7.87
CA GLN A 61 18.37 27.55 -9.12
C GLN A 61 17.17 26.69 -9.53
N PHE A 62 17.23 25.37 -9.26
CA PHE A 62 16.11 24.46 -9.49
C PHE A 62 14.92 24.81 -8.59
N ARG A 63 15.16 25.04 -7.31
CA ARG A 63 14.13 25.42 -6.34
C ARG A 63 13.49 26.76 -6.63
N ASP A 64 14.29 27.72 -7.03
CA ASP A 64 13.83 29.10 -7.35
C ASP A 64 12.98 29.13 -8.62
N ARG A 65 13.31 28.29 -9.61
CA ARG A 65 12.64 28.31 -10.93
C ARG A 65 11.42 27.41 -11.00
N ILE A 66 11.42 26.30 -10.31
CA ILE A 66 10.36 25.29 -10.41
C ILE A 66 9.48 25.33 -9.15
N PRO A 67 8.18 25.61 -9.29
CA PRO A 67 7.27 25.62 -8.15
C PRO A 67 7.00 24.20 -7.63
N VAL A 68 6.56 24.11 -6.38
CA VAL A 68 5.98 22.88 -5.83
C VAL A 68 4.56 22.72 -6.39
N LEU A 69 4.27 21.62 -7.05
CA LEU A 69 3.04 21.43 -7.78
C LEU A 69 2.32 20.14 -7.36
N PRO A 70 1.00 20.19 -7.16
CA PRO A 70 0.14 19.02 -7.00
C PRO A 70 -0.15 18.35 -8.36
N TYR A 71 -0.78 17.17 -8.34
CA TYR A 71 -1.14 16.45 -9.58
C TYR A 71 -2.04 17.26 -10.52
N SER A 72 -2.97 18.05 -9.98
CA SER A 72 -3.88 18.88 -10.79
C SER A 72 -3.15 19.80 -11.78
N SER A 73 -1.92 20.22 -11.48
CA SER A 73 -1.08 21.00 -12.39
C SER A 73 -0.50 20.16 -13.55
N TYR A 74 -0.35 18.86 -13.36
CA TYR A 74 0.16 17.93 -14.37
C TYR A 74 -0.95 17.23 -15.16
N GLU A 75 -2.16 17.21 -14.66
CA GLU A 75 -3.31 16.53 -15.27
C GLU A 75 -3.55 16.91 -16.73
N PRO A 76 -3.55 18.20 -17.14
CA PRO A 76 -3.71 18.57 -18.54
C PRO A 76 -2.59 18.03 -19.44
N LEU A 77 -1.36 17.93 -18.91
CA LEU A 77 -0.20 17.43 -19.67
C LEU A 77 -0.26 15.89 -19.81
N THR A 78 -0.65 15.20 -18.74
CA THR A 78 -0.78 13.74 -18.78
C THR A 78 -1.95 13.29 -19.63
N GLU A 79 -3.02 14.08 -19.74
CA GLU A 79 -4.13 13.83 -20.64
C GLU A 79 -3.69 13.94 -22.11
N ARG A 80 -2.89 14.93 -22.47
CA ARG A 80 -2.30 15.05 -23.81
C ARG A 80 -1.39 13.84 -24.15
N ILE A 81 -0.62 13.34 -23.17
CA ILE A 81 0.13 12.11 -23.33
C ILE A 81 -0.80 10.91 -23.55
N PHE A 82 -1.93 10.85 -22.84
CA PHE A 82 -2.95 9.81 -23.04
C PHE A 82 -3.53 9.83 -24.46
N GLN A 83 -3.66 11.02 -25.07
CA GLN A 83 -4.07 11.18 -26.47
C GLN A 83 -2.93 10.82 -27.46
N GLY A 84 -1.70 10.60 -26.98
CA GLY A 84 -0.56 10.16 -27.80
C GLY A 84 0.44 11.26 -28.18
N GLU A 85 0.32 12.46 -27.59
CA GLU A 85 1.27 13.53 -27.85
C GLU A 85 2.65 13.20 -27.21
N PRO A 86 3.74 13.18 -27.99
CA PRO A 86 5.07 12.87 -27.47
C PRO A 86 5.76 14.11 -26.89
N ASN A 87 6.83 13.88 -26.16
CA ASN A 87 7.78 14.90 -25.71
C ASN A 87 7.17 16.02 -24.83
N ILE A 88 6.09 15.74 -24.12
CA ILE A 88 5.44 16.69 -23.19
C ILE A 88 6.23 16.76 -21.87
N LEU A 89 6.16 15.67 -21.06
CA LEU A 89 6.82 15.55 -19.76
C LEU A 89 8.13 14.78 -19.83
N THR A 90 8.31 13.91 -20.83
CA THR A 90 9.46 13.02 -20.97
C THR A 90 9.92 12.93 -22.41
N PRO A 91 11.24 12.90 -22.66
CA PRO A 91 11.80 12.71 -24.00
C PRO A 91 11.70 11.24 -24.47
N ASP A 92 11.57 10.32 -23.52
CA ASP A 92 11.47 8.88 -23.79
C ASP A 92 10.02 8.51 -24.17
N PRO A 93 9.79 7.52 -25.04
CA PRO A 93 8.46 7.01 -25.32
C PRO A 93 7.79 6.47 -24.05
N VAL A 94 6.54 6.86 -23.84
CA VAL A 94 5.71 6.31 -22.75
C VAL A 94 5.26 4.91 -23.16
N VAL A 95 5.66 3.91 -22.39
CA VAL A 95 5.38 2.49 -22.67
C VAL A 95 4.13 1.98 -21.94
N TYR A 96 3.73 2.69 -20.91
CA TYR A 96 2.55 2.37 -20.09
C TYR A 96 2.09 3.61 -19.32
N LEU A 97 0.80 3.70 -19.03
CA LEU A 97 0.24 4.71 -18.13
C LEU A 97 -0.32 4.02 -16.88
N ASN A 98 0.28 4.30 -15.73
CA ASN A 98 -0.31 3.88 -14.47
C ASN A 98 -1.58 4.70 -14.21
N LEU A 99 -2.69 4.02 -14.02
CA LEU A 99 -3.94 4.64 -13.58
C LEU A 99 -4.13 4.38 -12.09
N THR A 100 -4.30 5.45 -11.32
CA THR A 100 -4.59 5.34 -9.89
C THR A 100 -5.92 6.01 -9.56
N SER A 101 -6.63 5.48 -8.57
CA SER A 101 -7.73 6.19 -7.94
C SER A 101 -7.12 7.26 -7.04
N GLY A 102 -7.17 8.53 -7.45
CA GLY A 102 -6.76 9.63 -6.56
C GLY A 102 -7.59 9.63 -5.28
N SER A 103 -6.99 10.03 -4.15
CA SER A 103 -7.69 10.25 -2.87
C SER A 103 -8.85 11.26 -2.98
N THR A 104 -8.88 12.05 -4.05
CA THR A 104 -9.92 13.04 -4.38
C THR A 104 -10.98 12.53 -5.37
N GLY A 105 -10.98 11.23 -5.70
CA GLY A 105 -11.92 10.63 -6.66
C GLY A 105 -11.58 10.86 -8.14
N SER A 106 -10.61 11.71 -8.48
CA SER A 106 -10.13 11.89 -9.85
C SER A 106 -9.08 10.83 -10.21
N LYS A 107 -9.16 10.30 -11.43
CA LYS A 107 -8.20 9.31 -11.94
C LYS A 107 -6.90 10.02 -12.30
N LYS A 108 -5.77 9.53 -11.76
CA LYS A 108 -4.44 10.05 -12.10
C LYS A 108 -3.75 9.15 -13.13
N LEU A 109 -3.22 9.77 -14.17
CA LEU A 109 -2.44 9.11 -15.23
C LEU A 109 -0.95 9.40 -15.02
N ILE A 110 -0.15 8.38 -14.74
CA ILE A 110 1.28 8.53 -14.50
C ILE A 110 2.07 7.93 -15.66
N PRO A 111 2.81 8.75 -16.44
CA PRO A 111 3.59 8.26 -17.57
C PRO A 111 4.75 7.36 -17.12
N ILE A 112 4.82 6.17 -17.68
CA ILE A 112 5.87 5.19 -17.41
C ILE A 112 6.73 5.00 -18.65
N THR A 113 8.00 5.36 -18.54
CA THR A 113 9.02 5.15 -19.56
C THR A 113 9.90 3.95 -19.23
N LYS A 114 10.72 3.48 -20.18
CA LYS A 114 11.73 2.45 -19.88
C LYS A 114 12.73 2.90 -18.82
N ARG A 115 13.09 4.20 -18.80
CA ARG A 115 13.99 4.78 -17.79
C ARG A 115 13.38 4.69 -16.40
N PHE A 116 12.10 5.05 -16.25
CA PHE A 116 11.37 4.91 -15.00
C PHE A 116 11.26 3.43 -14.58
N GLN A 117 10.89 2.53 -15.49
CA GLN A 117 10.84 1.09 -15.19
C GLN A 117 12.20 0.53 -14.71
N ASN A 118 13.31 1.00 -15.26
CA ASN A 118 14.64 0.58 -14.84
C ASN A 118 14.96 1.04 -13.41
N SER A 119 14.54 2.25 -13.01
CA SER A 119 14.71 2.71 -11.62
C SER A 119 13.90 1.86 -10.63
N LEU A 120 12.65 1.49 -10.98
CA LEU A 120 11.83 0.57 -10.18
C LEU A 120 12.46 -0.82 -10.07
N LYS A 121 12.93 -1.38 -11.19
CA LYS A 121 13.61 -2.69 -11.20
C LYS A 121 14.85 -2.67 -10.32
N GLN A 122 15.62 -1.61 -10.35
CA GLN A 122 16.81 -1.44 -9.51
C GLN A 122 16.43 -1.40 -8.03
N ALA A 123 15.40 -0.64 -7.63
CA ALA A 123 14.93 -0.60 -6.26
C ALA A 123 14.43 -1.97 -5.75
N ASN A 124 13.65 -2.67 -6.57
CA ASN A 124 13.18 -4.02 -6.24
C ASN A 124 14.33 -5.03 -6.11
N LEU A 125 15.36 -4.91 -6.97
CA LEU A 125 16.55 -5.76 -6.89
C LEU A 125 17.36 -5.51 -5.62
N ILE A 126 17.49 -4.24 -5.20
CA ILE A 126 18.12 -3.87 -3.93
C ILE A 126 17.32 -4.43 -2.75
N SER A 127 15.99 -4.26 -2.77
CA SER A 127 15.07 -4.81 -1.77
C SER A 127 15.20 -6.33 -1.63
N MET A 128 15.26 -7.05 -2.77
CA MET A 128 15.50 -8.50 -2.77
C MET A 128 16.86 -8.88 -2.15
N GLY A 129 17.88 -8.04 -2.33
CA GLY A 129 19.19 -8.22 -1.67
C GLY A 129 19.11 -8.09 -0.16
N PHE A 130 18.32 -7.14 0.36
CA PHE A 130 18.06 -7.01 1.80
C PHE A 130 17.26 -8.20 2.34
N LEU A 131 16.17 -8.57 1.66
CA LEU A 131 15.37 -9.74 2.05
C LEU A 131 16.22 -11.01 2.10
N ALA A 132 17.07 -11.25 1.10
CA ALA A 132 17.94 -12.43 1.06
C ALA A 132 18.89 -12.49 2.25
N ASP A 133 19.43 -11.36 2.70
CA ASP A 133 20.30 -11.30 3.89
C ASP A 133 19.49 -11.45 5.18
N ALA A 134 18.32 -10.82 5.26
CA ALA A 134 17.41 -10.95 6.42
C ALA A 134 16.99 -12.41 6.66
N LEU A 135 16.64 -13.11 5.59
CA LEU A 135 16.27 -14.53 5.65
C LEU A 135 17.48 -15.40 6.03
N ARG A 136 18.66 -15.14 5.45
CA ARG A 136 19.88 -15.88 5.78
C ARG A 136 20.26 -15.73 7.25
N ALA A 137 20.16 -14.51 7.80
CA ALA A 137 20.45 -14.24 9.21
C ALA A 137 19.53 -15.02 10.17
N ARG A 138 18.34 -15.40 9.72
CA ARG A 138 17.33 -16.16 10.48
C ARG A 138 17.27 -17.65 10.10
N ASN A 139 18.21 -18.15 9.30
CA ASN A 139 18.19 -19.52 8.75
C ASN A 139 16.93 -19.85 7.95
N LEU A 140 16.26 -18.85 7.41
CA LEU A 140 15.10 -18.98 6.53
C LEU A 140 15.53 -19.07 5.06
N LYS A 141 14.69 -19.66 4.22
CA LYS A 141 15.02 -19.89 2.80
C LYS A 141 14.12 -19.05 1.89
N PHE A 142 14.71 -18.52 0.84
CA PHE A 142 13.97 -17.98 -0.28
C PHE A 142 13.44 -19.12 -1.17
N GLY A 143 12.25 -18.94 -1.79
CA GLY A 143 11.64 -19.97 -2.65
C GLY A 143 10.44 -19.44 -3.42
N LYS A 144 9.49 -20.34 -3.74
CA LYS A 144 8.27 -19.97 -4.45
C LYS A 144 7.40 -19.00 -3.65
N LEU A 145 6.72 -18.12 -4.37
CA LEU A 145 5.91 -17.03 -3.84
C LEU A 145 4.45 -17.16 -4.26
N LEU A 146 3.53 -16.79 -3.39
CA LEU A 146 2.13 -16.54 -3.73
C LEU A 146 1.90 -15.04 -3.88
N LEU A 147 1.20 -14.65 -4.94
CA LEU A 147 0.73 -13.29 -5.21
C LEU A 147 -0.71 -13.38 -5.75
N THR A 148 -1.59 -12.49 -5.30
CA THR A 148 -3.00 -12.47 -5.72
C THR A 148 -3.42 -11.16 -6.39
N ASN A 149 -2.45 -10.30 -6.73
CA ASN A 149 -2.69 -9.01 -7.37
C ASN A 149 -3.25 -9.20 -8.79
N SER A 150 -4.18 -8.33 -9.21
CA SER A 150 -4.66 -8.33 -10.59
C SER A 150 -3.56 -7.94 -11.58
N ALA A 151 -3.44 -8.69 -12.67
CA ALA A 151 -2.58 -8.38 -13.81
C ALA A 151 -3.36 -7.81 -15.01
N GLN A 152 -4.64 -7.47 -14.82
CA GLN A 152 -5.48 -6.91 -15.88
C GLN A 152 -5.05 -5.50 -16.26
N MET A 153 -5.01 -5.28 -17.59
CA MET A 153 -4.96 -3.94 -18.17
C MET A 153 -6.39 -3.42 -18.35
N PHE A 154 -6.55 -2.10 -18.21
CA PHE A 154 -7.87 -1.49 -18.46
C PHE A 154 -8.12 -1.24 -19.95
N GLY A 155 -7.07 -1.20 -20.78
CA GLY A 155 -7.20 -1.02 -22.20
C GLY A 155 -6.02 -0.30 -22.85
N ARG A 156 -6.30 0.29 -24.01
CA ARG A 156 -5.41 1.19 -24.75
C ARG A 156 -5.99 2.58 -24.83
N SER A 157 -5.13 3.58 -24.63
CA SER A 157 -5.49 4.98 -24.82
C SER A 157 -5.76 5.29 -26.30
N PRO A 158 -6.39 6.43 -26.62
CA PRO A 158 -6.51 6.89 -28.01
C PRO A 158 -5.15 7.01 -28.70
N GLY A 159 -4.10 7.39 -27.96
CA GLY A 159 -2.72 7.43 -28.45
C GLY A 159 -2.05 6.04 -28.56
N GLY A 160 -2.77 4.93 -28.34
CA GLY A 160 -2.26 3.58 -28.49
C GLY A 160 -1.40 3.07 -27.32
N ILE A 161 -1.32 3.79 -26.20
CA ILE A 161 -0.56 3.43 -25.01
C ILE A 161 -1.41 2.54 -24.10
N ASN A 162 -0.87 1.40 -23.65
CA ASN A 162 -1.55 0.57 -22.68
C ASN A 162 -1.65 1.27 -21.32
N TYR A 163 -2.78 1.11 -20.62
CA TYR A 163 -2.95 1.69 -19.28
C TYR A 163 -3.64 0.73 -18.31
N GLY A 164 -3.42 0.94 -17.02
CA GLY A 164 -4.01 0.15 -15.95
C GLY A 164 -3.29 0.30 -14.61
N PRO A 165 -3.47 -0.65 -13.67
CA PRO A 165 -2.84 -0.61 -12.37
C PRO A 165 -1.31 -0.63 -12.44
N ALA A 166 -0.65 0.04 -11.48
CA ALA A 166 0.82 0.08 -11.40
C ALA A 166 1.45 -1.32 -11.22
N SER A 167 0.76 -2.23 -10.52
CA SER A 167 1.20 -3.62 -10.30
C SER A 167 1.41 -4.40 -11.60
N VAL A 168 0.63 -4.12 -12.64
CA VAL A 168 0.72 -4.81 -13.94
C VAL A 168 2.08 -4.59 -14.62
N GLY A 169 2.64 -3.39 -14.49
CA GLY A 169 3.95 -3.07 -15.09
C GLY A 169 5.10 -3.89 -14.50
N VAL A 170 5.03 -4.23 -13.20
CA VAL A 170 6.04 -5.04 -12.50
C VAL A 170 5.92 -6.52 -12.87
N LEU A 171 4.69 -7.03 -13.03
CA LEU A 171 4.42 -8.44 -13.28
C LEU A 171 4.80 -8.89 -14.71
N ARG A 172 5.02 -7.96 -15.63
CA ARG A 172 5.42 -8.27 -17.02
C ARG A 172 6.92 -8.56 -17.19
N MET A 173 7.48 -9.35 -16.28
CA MET A 173 8.88 -9.77 -16.33
C MET A 173 9.18 -10.90 -17.34
N GLY A 174 8.16 -11.40 -18.03
CA GLY A 174 8.24 -12.54 -18.92
C GLY A 174 7.82 -13.85 -18.24
N LYS A 175 7.07 -14.69 -18.99
CA LYS A 175 6.45 -15.92 -18.47
C LYS A 175 7.45 -16.84 -17.77
N PHE A 176 8.60 -17.08 -18.37
CA PHE A 176 9.62 -17.97 -17.81
C PHE A 176 10.14 -17.51 -16.44
N LEU A 177 10.46 -16.23 -16.27
CA LEU A 177 10.94 -15.70 -14.99
C LEU A 177 9.83 -15.70 -13.94
N TYR A 178 8.60 -15.39 -14.34
CA TYR A 178 7.42 -15.47 -13.48
C TYR A 178 7.25 -16.87 -12.90
N GLU A 179 7.23 -17.90 -13.75
CA GLU A 179 7.07 -19.30 -13.35
C GLU A 179 8.20 -19.82 -12.46
N GLN A 180 9.40 -19.22 -12.52
CA GLN A 180 10.49 -19.57 -11.59
C GLN A 180 10.25 -19.00 -10.19
N LEU A 181 9.63 -17.84 -10.07
CA LEU A 181 9.42 -17.14 -8.80
C LEU A 181 8.11 -17.51 -8.12
N PHE A 182 7.01 -17.63 -8.88
CA PHE A 182 5.68 -17.81 -8.32
C PHE A 182 5.23 -19.27 -8.29
N ALA A 183 4.38 -19.60 -7.32
CA ALA A 183 3.81 -20.93 -7.11
C ALA A 183 2.65 -21.26 -8.07
N HIS A 184 2.20 -20.28 -8.84
CA HIS A 184 1.06 -20.36 -9.74
C HIS A 184 1.41 -19.73 -11.10
N PRO A 185 0.74 -20.12 -12.20
CA PRO A 185 0.94 -19.54 -13.51
C PRO A 185 0.44 -18.09 -13.59
N PHE A 186 0.95 -17.31 -14.55
CA PHE A 186 0.56 -15.91 -14.73
C PHE A 186 -0.93 -15.74 -15.02
N GLU A 187 -1.53 -16.71 -15.70
CA GLU A 187 -2.93 -16.73 -16.09
C GLU A 187 -3.89 -16.69 -14.90
N THR A 188 -3.46 -17.13 -13.69
CA THR A 188 -4.26 -17.01 -12.46
C THR A 188 -4.49 -15.56 -12.01
N LEU A 189 -3.71 -14.60 -12.50
CA LEU A 189 -3.83 -13.18 -12.19
C LEU A 189 -4.78 -12.44 -13.15
N LEU A 190 -5.27 -13.11 -14.20
CA LEU A 190 -6.10 -12.50 -15.24
C LEU A 190 -7.61 -12.40 -14.89
N PRO A 191 -8.22 -13.27 -14.03
CA PRO A 191 -9.65 -13.14 -13.75
C PRO A 191 -10.01 -11.74 -13.23
N VAL A 192 -11.11 -11.18 -13.76
CA VAL A 192 -11.67 -9.88 -13.33
C VAL A 192 -12.21 -10.01 -11.92
N ASP A 193 -12.96 -11.08 -11.68
CA ASP A 193 -13.53 -11.36 -10.37
C ASP A 193 -12.45 -11.63 -9.33
N SER A 194 -12.56 -10.93 -8.19
CA SER A 194 -11.58 -11.00 -7.10
C SER A 194 -11.55 -12.38 -6.44
N LEU A 195 -12.72 -12.98 -6.21
CA LEU A 195 -12.82 -14.32 -5.61
C LEU A 195 -12.20 -15.35 -6.54
N ALA A 196 -12.57 -15.33 -7.82
CA ALA A 196 -12.04 -16.27 -8.80
C ALA A 196 -10.52 -16.20 -8.89
N ARG A 197 -9.96 -14.99 -8.92
CA ARG A 197 -8.50 -14.78 -8.96
C ARG A 197 -7.81 -15.32 -7.71
N HIS A 198 -8.29 -14.97 -6.51
CA HIS A 198 -7.72 -15.50 -5.26
C HIS A 198 -7.84 -17.00 -5.18
N TYR A 199 -8.99 -17.56 -5.55
CA TYR A 199 -9.25 -18.99 -5.53
C TYR A 199 -8.24 -19.76 -6.40
N VAL A 200 -8.08 -19.39 -7.68
CA VAL A 200 -7.14 -20.10 -8.56
C VAL A 200 -5.68 -19.87 -8.15
N CYS A 201 -5.31 -18.70 -7.64
CA CYS A 201 -3.98 -18.48 -7.10
C CYS A 201 -3.70 -19.41 -5.89
N LEU A 202 -4.65 -19.50 -4.95
CA LEU A 202 -4.58 -20.41 -3.79
C LEU A 202 -4.54 -21.87 -4.23
N LEU A 203 -5.39 -22.28 -5.17
CA LEU A 203 -5.48 -23.63 -5.68
C LEU A 203 -4.11 -24.12 -6.19
N PHE A 204 -3.45 -23.33 -7.05
CA PHE A 204 -2.13 -23.66 -7.57
C PHE A 204 -1.04 -23.60 -6.50
N ALA A 205 -1.10 -22.61 -5.59
CA ALA A 205 -0.11 -22.46 -4.52
C ALA A 205 -0.19 -23.58 -3.48
N LEU A 206 -1.38 -24.08 -3.16
CA LEU A 206 -1.57 -25.19 -2.21
C LEU A 206 -0.90 -26.49 -2.66
N ARG A 207 -0.73 -26.73 -3.96
CA ARG A 207 0.06 -27.85 -4.50
C ARG A 207 1.57 -27.73 -4.26
N GLN A 208 2.04 -26.57 -3.79
CA GLN A 208 3.46 -26.33 -3.54
C GLN A 208 3.73 -26.29 -2.02
N PRO A 209 3.93 -27.44 -1.37
CA PRO A 209 4.18 -27.47 0.10
C PRO A 209 5.45 -26.74 0.49
N SER A 210 6.37 -26.55 -0.46
CA SER A 210 7.64 -25.84 -0.27
C SER A 210 7.56 -24.32 -0.56
N MET A 211 6.37 -23.74 -0.64
CA MET A 211 6.20 -22.30 -0.79
C MET A 211 6.87 -21.54 0.37
N ARG A 212 7.44 -20.37 0.10
CA ARG A 212 8.29 -19.64 1.04
C ARG A 212 7.83 -18.24 1.35
N GLY A 213 7.04 -17.62 0.50
CA GLY A 213 6.60 -16.24 0.72
C GLY A 213 5.23 -15.94 0.17
N ILE A 214 4.51 -15.03 0.83
CA ILE A 214 3.24 -14.47 0.35
C ILE A 214 3.41 -12.97 0.21
N ILE A 215 3.00 -12.42 -0.93
CA ILE A 215 3.19 -11.01 -1.24
C ILE A 215 1.85 -10.38 -1.59
N ALA A 216 1.58 -9.21 -1.04
CA ALA A 216 0.47 -8.35 -1.45
C ALA A 216 0.81 -6.88 -1.29
N ASN A 217 0.12 -6.00 -2.03
CA ASN A 217 0.33 -4.56 -1.96
C ASN A 217 -0.01 -3.98 -0.58
N PHE A 218 -1.04 -4.54 0.08
CA PHE A 218 -1.53 -4.06 1.38
C PHE A 218 -1.85 -5.22 2.31
N PRO A 219 -1.71 -5.07 3.64
CA PRO A 219 -2.02 -6.11 4.62
C PRO A 219 -3.44 -6.66 4.51
N MET A 220 -4.43 -5.80 4.20
CA MET A 220 -5.82 -6.23 4.01
C MET A 220 -5.99 -7.25 2.87
N LEU A 221 -5.18 -7.18 1.80
CA LEU A 221 -5.21 -8.20 0.73
C LEU A 221 -4.70 -9.55 1.19
N LEU A 222 -3.70 -9.56 2.09
CA LEU A 222 -3.22 -10.78 2.72
C LEU A 222 -4.29 -11.41 3.59
N LEU A 223 -4.94 -10.61 4.43
CA LEU A 223 -6.05 -11.09 5.29
C LEU A 223 -7.20 -11.64 4.44
N ARG A 224 -7.54 -10.98 3.33
CA ARG A 224 -8.54 -11.49 2.38
C ARG A 224 -8.13 -12.84 1.78
N THR A 225 -6.86 -12.99 1.42
CA THR A 225 -6.34 -14.28 0.93
C THR A 225 -6.49 -15.36 2.00
N CYS A 226 -6.26 -15.01 3.29
CA CYS A 226 -6.48 -15.91 4.41
C CYS A 226 -7.96 -16.25 4.59
N ASP A 227 -8.86 -15.26 4.52
CA ASP A 227 -10.30 -15.47 4.63
C ASP A 227 -10.83 -16.40 3.53
N TYR A 228 -10.35 -16.23 2.30
CA TYR A 228 -10.73 -17.13 1.20
C TYR A 228 -10.16 -18.55 1.38
N LEU A 229 -8.94 -18.67 1.88
CA LEU A 229 -8.35 -19.97 2.20
C LEU A 229 -9.17 -20.70 3.27
N GLU A 230 -9.58 -19.99 4.34
CA GLU A 230 -10.39 -20.53 5.42
C GLU A 230 -11.81 -20.90 4.92
N ARG A 231 -12.47 -19.99 4.22
CA ARG A 231 -13.86 -20.17 3.74
C ARG A 231 -14.02 -21.27 2.69
N TYR A 232 -13.06 -21.40 1.78
CA TYR A 232 -13.14 -22.33 0.65
C TYR A 232 -12.20 -23.54 0.80
N ALA A 233 -11.75 -23.83 2.02
CA ALA A 233 -10.79 -24.91 2.31
C ALA A 233 -11.24 -26.27 1.72
N GLU A 234 -12.49 -26.67 1.98
CA GLU A 234 -13.04 -27.94 1.51
C GLU A 234 -13.10 -28.03 -0.02
N GLN A 235 -13.55 -26.96 -0.69
CA GLN A 235 -13.61 -26.89 -2.15
C GLN A 235 -12.22 -26.93 -2.77
N LEU A 236 -11.27 -26.19 -2.22
CA LEU A 236 -9.87 -26.19 -2.67
C LEU A 236 -9.25 -27.59 -2.54
N ILE A 237 -9.47 -28.27 -1.41
CA ILE A 237 -8.99 -29.64 -1.19
C ILE A 237 -9.63 -30.60 -2.19
N GLN A 238 -10.93 -30.51 -2.42
CA GLN A 238 -11.64 -31.34 -3.38
C GLN A 238 -11.12 -31.13 -4.81
N ASP A 239 -10.88 -29.88 -5.20
CA ASP A 239 -10.34 -29.54 -6.52
C ASP A 239 -8.90 -30.05 -6.70
N ILE A 240 -8.08 -30.03 -5.63
CA ILE A 240 -6.74 -30.63 -5.64
C ILE A 240 -6.83 -32.15 -5.78
N GLU A 241 -7.74 -32.79 -5.06
CA GLU A 241 -7.95 -34.25 -5.12
C GLU A 241 -8.36 -34.70 -6.50
N LYS A 242 -9.35 -34.02 -7.12
CA LYS A 242 -9.97 -34.42 -8.40
C LYS A 242 -9.28 -33.87 -9.64
N GLY A 243 -8.40 -32.86 -9.50
CA GLY A 243 -7.82 -32.18 -10.65
C GLY A 243 -8.83 -31.29 -11.38
N THR A 244 -9.78 -30.69 -10.67
CA THR A 244 -10.82 -29.81 -11.22
C THR A 244 -10.61 -28.37 -10.81
N ILE A 245 -11.33 -27.44 -11.44
CA ILE A 245 -11.49 -26.06 -10.98
C ILE A 245 -12.99 -25.85 -10.76
N SER A 246 -13.37 -25.62 -9.52
CA SER A 246 -14.78 -25.51 -9.10
C SER A 246 -15.58 -24.53 -9.96
N PRO A 247 -16.85 -24.86 -10.32
CA PRO A 247 -17.74 -23.93 -10.98
C PRO A 247 -18.21 -22.76 -10.08
N ILE A 248 -17.93 -22.80 -8.77
CA ILE A 248 -18.24 -21.70 -7.85
C ILE A 248 -17.51 -20.41 -8.22
N VAL A 249 -16.39 -20.50 -8.95
CA VAL A 249 -15.63 -19.35 -9.44
C VAL A 249 -15.94 -19.11 -10.91
N GLU A 250 -16.33 -17.87 -11.20
CA GLU A 250 -16.57 -17.42 -12.57
C GLU A 250 -15.25 -17.07 -13.23
N LEU A 251 -14.90 -17.81 -14.27
CA LEU A 251 -13.70 -17.59 -15.07
C LEU A 251 -14.11 -17.42 -16.53
N GLU A 252 -13.48 -16.49 -17.22
CA GLU A 252 -13.60 -16.36 -18.67
C GLU A 252 -13.17 -17.66 -19.35
N SER A 253 -13.90 -18.10 -20.35
CA SER A 253 -13.73 -19.44 -20.98
C SER A 253 -12.29 -19.71 -21.42
N GLU A 254 -11.61 -18.71 -21.96
CA GLU A 254 -10.20 -18.83 -22.39
C GLU A 254 -9.27 -19.03 -21.20
N VAL A 255 -9.44 -18.25 -20.13
CA VAL A 255 -8.63 -18.34 -18.89
C VAL A 255 -8.87 -19.69 -18.22
N ARG A 256 -10.13 -20.15 -18.13
CA ARG A 256 -10.48 -21.46 -17.57
C ARG A 256 -9.76 -22.58 -18.32
N SER A 257 -9.86 -22.60 -19.65
CA SER A 257 -9.22 -23.62 -20.49
C SER A 257 -7.69 -23.64 -20.33
N GLN A 258 -7.06 -22.46 -20.24
CA GLN A 258 -5.62 -22.35 -20.03
C GLN A 258 -5.19 -22.87 -18.66
N LEU A 259 -5.98 -22.61 -17.61
CA LEU A 259 -5.69 -23.07 -16.26
C LEU A 259 -5.94 -24.58 -16.11
N GLU A 260 -7.03 -25.10 -16.64
CA GLU A 260 -7.34 -26.55 -16.63
C GLU A 260 -6.28 -27.36 -17.39
N TYR A 261 -5.74 -26.85 -18.48
CA TYR A 261 -4.63 -27.49 -19.20
C TYR A 261 -3.35 -27.61 -18.34
N GLN A 262 -3.12 -26.70 -17.42
CA GLN A 262 -1.96 -26.67 -16.52
C GLN A 262 -2.24 -27.34 -15.17
N TRP A 263 -3.48 -27.77 -14.94
CA TRP A 263 -3.95 -28.33 -13.68
C TRP A 263 -4.07 -29.84 -13.75
N SER A 264 -3.73 -30.52 -12.66
CA SER A 264 -3.87 -31.98 -12.53
C SER A 264 -4.12 -32.35 -11.07
N ALA A 265 -4.74 -33.49 -10.85
CA ALA A 265 -4.99 -34.02 -9.50
C ALA A 265 -3.70 -34.28 -8.72
N ASP A 266 -3.80 -34.05 -7.40
CA ASP A 266 -2.78 -34.36 -6.40
C ASP A 266 -3.46 -34.92 -5.11
N PRO A 267 -3.92 -36.19 -5.13
CA PRO A 267 -4.66 -36.77 -4.02
C PRO A 267 -3.84 -36.87 -2.72
N ASP A 268 -2.51 -36.98 -2.82
CA ASP A 268 -1.66 -37.06 -1.64
C ASP A 268 -1.60 -35.72 -0.91
N ARG A 269 -1.44 -34.61 -1.67
CA ARG A 269 -1.51 -33.27 -1.11
C ARG A 269 -2.90 -32.93 -0.58
N ALA A 270 -3.96 -33.32 -1.26
CA ALA A 270 -5.32 -33.15 -0.79
C ALA A 270 -5.55 -33.84 0.56
N ARG A 271 -5.06 -35.07 0.72
CA ARG A 271 -5.14 -35.83 1.97
C ARG A 271 -4.39 -35.14 3.12
N GLU A 272 -3.18 -34.62 2.85
CA GLU A 272 -2.41 -33.85 3.83
C GLU A 272 -3.19 -32.61 4.31
N LEU A 273 -3.72 -31.81 3.37
CA LEU A 273 -4.51 -30.62 3.68
C LEU A 273 -5.82 -30.96 4.43
N GLN A 274 -6.46 -32.07 4.08
CA GLN A 274 -7.67 -32.56 4.77
C GLN A 274 -7.36 -32.94 6.22
N GLN A 275 -6.22 -33.58 6.49
CA GLN A 275 -5.78 -33.91 7.83
C GLN A 275 -5.53 -32.65 8.66
N ILE A 276 -4.91 -31.62 8.07
CA ILE A 276 -4.70 -30.32 8.73
C ILE A 276 -6.05 -29.69 9.06
N LEU A 277 -6.97 -29.62 8.10
CA LEU A 277 -8.31 -29.05 8.31
C LEU A 277 -9.08 -29.78 9.43
N GLN A 278 -9.00 -31.11 9.48
CA GLN A 278 -9.65 -31.91 10.53
C GLN A 278 -9.01 -31.68 11.92
N SER A 279 -7.68 -31.55 11.99
CA SER A 279 -6.97 -31.40 13.27
C SER A 279 -7.04 -29.97 13.84
N GLU A 280 -7.02 -28.96 12.98
CA GLU A 280 -6.99 -27.54 13.40
C GLU A 280 -8.36 -26.84 13.30
N GLY A 281 -9.35 -27.46 12.64
CA GLY A 281 -10.67 -26.89 12.39
C GLY A 281 -10.69 -25.79 11.33
N GLN A 282 -9.53 -25.38 10.84
CA GLN A 282 -9.36 -24.35 9.81
C GLN A 282 -8.07 -24.56 9.04
N LEU A 283 -8.01 -24.02 7.81
CA LEU A 283 -6.80 -24.03 6.99
C LEU A 283 -6.24 -22.61 6.91
N THR A 284 -5.06 -22.41 7.47
CA THR A 284 -4.35 -21.12 7.48
C THR A 284 -3.04 -21.19 6.69
N PRO A 285 -2.46 -20.05 6.26
CA PRO A 285 -1.16 -20.07 5.61
C PRO A 285 -0.06 -20.76 6.43
N LYS A 286 -0.03 -20.56 7.75
CA LYS A 286 0.99 -21.21 8.62
C LYS A 286 0.84 -22.73 8.66
N SER A 287 -0.39 -23.25 8.61
CA SER A 287 -0.62 -24.70 8.61
C SER A 287 -0.50 -25.31 7.23
N ALA A 288 -0.99 -24.65 6.19
CA ALA A 288 -0.88 -25.12 4.81
C ALA A 288 0.58 -25.12 4.29
N TRP A 289 1.39 -24.18 4.76
CA TRP A 289 2.80 -24.01 4.36
C TRP A 289 3.72 -23.86 5.58
N PRO A 290 4.06 -24.96 6.29
CA PRO A 290 4.91 -24.92 7.48
C PRO A 290 6.32 -24.36 7.23
N SER A 291 6.70 -24.27 5.95
CA SER A 291 7.98 -23.73 5.50
C SER A 291 7.92 -22.25 5.11
N LEU A 292 6.83 -21.56 5.37
CA LEU A 292 6.68 -20.13 5.08
C LEU A 292 7.79 -19.33 5.78
N SER A 293 8.52 -18.54 5.01
CA SER A 293 9.72 -17.85 5.49
C SER A 293 9.49 -16.36 5.70
N PHE A 294 8.55 -15.75 4.97
CA PHE A 294 8.22 -14.34 5.09
C PHE A 294 6.85 -14.00 4.47
N VAL A 295 6.33 -12.89 4.90
CA VAL A 295 5.22 -12.20 4.26
C VAL A 295 5.73 -10.83 3.82
N ALA A 296 5.39 -10.39 2.59
CA ALA A 296 5.79 -9.06 2.13
C ALA A 296 4.55 -8.20 1.81
N THR A 297 4.50 -7.00 2.42
CA THR A 297 3.39 -6.07 2.22
C THR A 297 3.79 -4.66 2.66
N ALA A 298 2.98 -3.65 2.29
CA ALA A 298 3.21 -2.28 2.76
C ALA A 298 3.24 -2.19 4.28
N ARG A 299 4.14 -1.36 4.81
CA ARG A 299 4.25 -1.01 6.23
C ARG A 299 4.10 0.49 6.40
N GLY A 300 3.76 0.91 7.61
CA GLY A 300 3.53 2.30 7.97
C GLY A 300 2.12 2.80 7.63
N GLY A 301 1.75 3.93 8.20
CA GLY A 301 0.42 4.51 8.08
C GLY A 301 -0.66 3.55 8.62
N THR A 302 -1.72 3.35 7.85
CA THR A 302 -2.86 2.49 8.22
C THR A 302 -2.55 1.00 8.17
N SER A 303 -1.41 0.59 7.59
CA SER A 303 -1.05 -0.83 7.48
C SER A 303 -0.88 -1.49 8.83
N ASP A 304 -0.39 -0.75 9.81
CA ASP A 304 -0.08 -1.29 11.14
C ASP A 304 -1.33 -1.78 11.90
N PHE A 305 -2.49 -1.18 11.62
CA PHE A 305 -3.78 -1.63 12.16
C PHE A 305 -4.08 -3.11 11.86
N TYR A 306 -3.74 -3.58 10.66
CA TYR A 306 -4.05 -4.94 10.22
C TYR A 306 -3.07 -5.99 10.75
N PHE A 307 -1.87 -5.59 11.19
CA PHE A 307 -0.86 -6.54 11.68
C PHE A 307 -1.25 -7.22 12.99
N GLU A 308 -2.15 -6.64 13.78
CA GLU A 308 -2.71 -7.27 14.98
C GLU A 308 -3.40 -8.63 14.67
N ARG A 309 -3.89 -8.82 13.44
CA ARG A 309 -4.54 -10.06 12.99
C ARG A 309 -3.56 -11.10 12.42
N PHE A 310 -2.30 -10.71 12.12
CA PHE A 310 -1.33 -11.58 11.43
C PHE A 310 -0.92 -12.82 12.22
N PRO A 311 -0.73 -12.78 13.56
CA PRO A 311 -0.35 -13.97 14.34
C PRO A 311 -1.33 -15.14 14.20
N LYS A 312 -2.64 -14.87 14.03
CA LYS A 312 -3.65 -15.91 13.78
C LYS A 312 -3.29 -16.72 12.52
N PHE A 313 -2.92 -16.06 11.43
CA PHE A 313 -2.77 -16.64 10.09
C PHE A 313 -1.34 -17.05 9.75
N PHE A 314 -0.37 -16.28 10.22
CA PHE A 314 1.04 -16.41 9.84
C PHE A 314 1.95 -16.83 11.01
N GLY A 315 1.41 -16.90 12.26
CA GLY A 315 2.23 -17.16 13.44
C GLY A 315 3.34 -16.13 13.60
N GLU A 316 4.57 -16.58 13.78
CA GLU A 316 5.76 -15.74 13.91
C GLU A 316 6.49 -15.48 12.58
N THR A 317 5.81 -15.71 11.44
CA THR A 317 6.41 -15.46 10.12
C THR A 317 6.73 -13.97 9.96
N PRO A 318 8.00 -13.59 9.69
CA PRO A 318 8.40 -12.19 9.65
C PRO A 318 7.77 -11.42 8.48
N VAL A 319 7.51 -10.13 8.71
CA VAL A 319 6.88 -9.23 7.74
C VAL A 319 7.94 -8.31 7.12
N PHE A 320 8.06 -8.34 5.81
CA PHE A 320 8.97 -7.51 5.03
C PHE A 320 8.24 -6.38 4.33
N GLY A 321 8.66 -5.12 4.57
CA GLY A 321 8.06 -3.94 3.95
C GLY A 321 8.40 -3.75 2.47
N ALA A 322 9.39 -4.48 1.97
CA ALA A 322 9.94 -4.41 0.62
C ALA A 322 10.36 -2.99 0.22
N VAL A 323 9.47 -2.23 -0.40
CA VAL A 323 9.68 -0.83 -0.78
C VAL A 323 8.46 0.00 -0.39
N TYR A 324 8.70 1.23 0.08
CA TYR A 324 7.66 2.23 0.14
C TYR A 324 7.58 2.92 -1.22
N SER A 325 6.47 2.73 -1.91
CA SER A 325 6.27 3.23 -3.27
C SER A 325 4.81 3.60 -3.54
N SER A 326 4.64 4.47 -4.52
CA SER A 326 3.36 4.80 -5.15
C SER A 326 3.45 4.54 -6.66
N ALA A 327 2.38 4.86 -7.39
CA ALA A 327 2.41 4.80 -8.85
C ALA A 327 3.41 5.80 -9.46
N GLU A 328 3.69 6.87 -8.73
CA GLU A 328 4.53 8.00 -9.14
C GLU A 328 6.02 7.79 -8.85
N ALA A 329 6.37 7.09 -7.75
CA ALA A 329 7.76 6.92 -7.33
C ALA A 329 7.98 5.73 -6.39
N THR A 330 9.23 5.29 -6.27
CA THR A 330 9.73 4.52 -5.12
C THR A 330 10.47 5.47 -4.19
N PHE A 331 10.04 5.56 -2.94
CA PHE A 331 10.57 6.53 -1.98
C PHE A 331 11.65 5.93 -1.09
N SER A 332 11.48 4.69 -0.66
CA SER A 332 12.45 4.04 0.24
C SER A 332 12.42 2.52 0.15
N ILE A 333 13.44 1.89 0.72
CA ILE A 333 13.68 0.44 0.67
C ILE A 333 13.90 -0.06 2.09
N TYR A 334 13.16 -1.08 2.50
CA TYR A 334 13.29 -1.67 3.83
C TYR A 334 14.58 -2.49 3.94
N PRO A 335 15.40 -2.24 4.98
CA PRO A 335 16.69 -2.93 5.16
C PRO A 335 16.58 -4.32 5.81
N ASP A 336 15.50 -4.61 6.53
CA ASP A 336 15.27 -5.87 7.23
C ASP A 336 13.76 -6.14 7.34
N VAL A 337 13.41 -7.33 7.82
CA VAL A 337 12.04 -7.70 8.21
C VAL A 337 11.68 -7.07 9.55
N ASP A 338 10.40 -6.91 9.82
CA ASP A 338 9.82 -6.38 11.07
C ASP A 338 10.38 -5.01 11.50
N THR A 339 10.89 -4.23 10.55
CA THR A 339 11.38 -2.87 10.78
C THR A 339 10.39 -1.84 10.24
N ASP A 340 10.26 -0.70 10.93
CA ASP A 340 9.40 0.41 10.46
C ASP A 340 10.19 1.40 9.60
N GLY A 341 11.46 1.66 9.93
CA GLY A 341 12.30 2.58 9.17
C GLY A 341 12.83 1.97 7.87
N SER A 342 12.70 2.71 6.77
CA SER A 342 13.19 2.31 5.45
C SER A 342 14.15 3.36 4.89
N ILE A 343 15.23 2.92 4.22
CA ILE A 343 16.28 3.79 3.68
C ILE A 343 15.76 4.55 2.47
N LEU A 344 15.89 5.88 2.43
CA LEU A 344 15.54 6.68 1.26
C LEU A 344 16.15 6.10 -0.02
N ALA A 345 15.34 5.90 -1.05
CA ALA A 345 15.76 5.30 -2.33
C ALA A 345 16.48 6.33 -3.22
N ILE A 346 17.66 6.77 -2.79
CA ILE A 346 18.40 7.92 -3.31
C ILE A 346 18.74 7.88 -4.80
N GLU A 347 18.49 6.77 -5.48
CA GLU A 347 18.75 6.57 -6.92
C GLU A 347 17.47 6.56 -7.78
N THR A 348 16.28 6.65 -7.17
CA THR A 348 14.99 6.51 -7.89
C THR A 348 14.32 7.84 -8.19
N GLY A 349 14.74 8.90 -7.50
CA GLY A 349 14.23 10.26 -7.63
C GLY A 349 15.15 11.25 -6.95
N PHE A 350 14.95 12.54 -7.23
CA PHE A 350 15.46 13.61 -6.40
C PHE A 350 14.36 13.96 -5.40
N PHE A 351 14.69 13.90 -4.11
CA PHE A 351 13.74 14.08 -3.02
C PHE A 351 14.01 15.36 -2.26
N GLU A 352 12.93 16.07 -1.92
CA GLU A 352 12.96 17.26 -1.08
C GLU A 352 11.98 17.07 0.08
N PHE A 353 12.30 17.67 1.20
CA PHE A 353 11.54 17.54 2.44
C PHE A 353 11.03 18.92 2.86
N VAL A 354 9.70 19.07 2.94
CA VAL A 354 9.06 20.31 3.41
C VAL A 354 8.84 20.19 4.92
N PRO A 355 9.51 20.99 5.75
CA PRO A 355 9.34 20.95 7.20
C PRO A 355 7.95 21.45 7.62
N GLN A 356 7.52 21.08 8.81
CA GLN A 356 6.15 21.28 9.29
C GLN A 356 5.73 22.76 9.35
N ASP A 357 6.64 23.65 9.68
CA ASP A 357 6.41 25.11 9.71
C ASP A 357 6.20 25.73 8.31
N GLN A 358 6.54 24.99 7.24
CA GLN A 358 6.39 25.42 5.84
C GLN A 358 5.19 24.79 5.12
N TRP A 359 4.38 23.97 5.79
CA TRP A 359 3.32 23.20 5.12
C TRP A 359 2.21 24.06 4.50
N GLU A 360 1.95 25.22 5.08
CA GLU A 360 0.92 26.15 4.60
C GLU A 360 1.51 27.29 3.73
N ALA A 361 2.82 27.28 3.53
CA ALA A 361 3.47 28.29 2.69
C ALA A 361 3.17 28.02 1.20
N GLU A 362 2.86 29.06 0.45
CA GLU A 362 2.65 28.99 -1.01
C GLU A 362 3.95 28.57 -1.74
N HIS A 363 5.09 29.07 -1.25
CA HIS A 363 6.43 28.73 -1.75
C HIS A 363 7.27 28.15 -0.60
N PRO A 364 7.05 26.87 -0.25
CA PRO A 364 7.71 26.28 0.91
C PRO A 364 9.22 26.15 0.69
N LYS A 365 9.98 26.51 1.71
CA LYS A 365 11.41 26.18 1.78
C LYS A 365 11.54 24.68 2.01
N THR A 366 12.42 24.05 1.24
CA THR A 366 12.66 22.60 1.29
C THR A 366 14.06 22.30 1.78
N LEU A 367 14.21 21.15 2.43
CA LEU A 367 15.48 20.59 2.88
C LEU A 367 15.95 19.50 1.92
N GLN A 368 17.26 19.25 1.86
CA GLN A 368 17.84 18.07 1.24
C GLN A 368 17.74 16.87 2.20
N ALA A 369 18.00 15.69 1.67
CA ALA A 369 17.90 14.45 2.44
C ALA A 369 18.84 14.39 3.66
N THR A 370 19.97 15.10 3.63
CA THR A 370 20.95 15.15 4.73
C THR A 370 20.66 16.23 5.77
N ASP A 371 19.76 17.18 5.46
CA ASP A 371 19.44 18.30 6.33
C ASP A 371 18.26 18.02 7.28
N VAL A 372 17.58 16.88 7.09
CA VAL A 372 16.43 16.47 7.90
C VAL A 372 16.87 16.01 9.29
N LYS A 373 15.96 16.06 10.27
CA LYS A 373 16.24 15.71 11.66
C LYS A 373 15.43 14.50 12.12
N VAL A 374 16.03 13.65 12.94
CA VAL A 374 15.37 12.51 13.56
C VAL A 374 14.25 12.99 14.49
N GLY A 375 13.10 12.32 14.43
CA GLY A 375 11.89 12.63 15.18
C GLY A 375 10.99 13.69 14.53
N GLU A 376 11.44 14.31 13.44
CA GLU A 376 10.68 15.35 12.75
C GLU A 376 9.85 14.77 11.58
N TYR A 377 8.76 15.48 11.26
CA TYR A 377 7.81 15.14 10.21
C TYR A 377 8.00 16.05 9.01
N TYR A 378 7.99 15.45 7.81
CA TYR A 378 8.21 16.18 6.57
C TYR A 378 7.20 15.76 5.52
N ARG A 379 6.69 16.72 4.75
CA ARG A 379 5.99 16.44 3.51
C ARG A 379 7.02 16.14 2.42
N LEU A 380 6.84 15.04 1.71
CA LEU A 380 7.81 14.54 0.75
C LEU A 380 7.47 15.01 -0.67
N LEU A 381 8.44 15.65 -1.32
CA LEU A 381 8.37 16.01 -2.73
C LEU A 381 9.28 15.10 -3.55
N THR A 382 8.90 14.84 -4.79
CA THR A 382 9.71 14.04 -5.72
C THR A 382 9.86 14.69 -7.08
N THR A 383 11.07 14.56 -7.65
CA THR A 383 11.37 14.85 -9.05
C THR A 383 11.90 13.57 -9.67
N ASN A 384 11.26 13.07 -10.74
CA ASN A 384 11.56 11.73 -11.24
C ASN A 384 11.39 11.57 -12.77
N TYR A 385 11.67 10.38 -13.28
CA TYR A 385 11.64 10.04 -14.70
C TYR A 385 10.25 9.93 -15.34
N SER A 386 9.16 10.17 -14.60
CA SER A 386 7.83 10.42 -15.18
C SER A 386 7.69 11.86 -15.73
N GLY A 387 8.69 12.71 -15.48
CA GLY A 387 8.69 14.12 -15.86
C GLY A 387 7.98 15.02 -14.85
N PHE A 388 7.76 14.54 -13.64
CA PHE A 388 7.26 15.35 -12.53
C PHE A 388 8.43 16.04 -11.84
N TYR A 389 8.33 17.34 -11.65
CA TYR A 389 9.31 18.19 -10.98
C TYR A 389 8.71 18.74 -9.70
N ARG A 390 9.41 18.59 -8.57
CA ARG A 390 8.96 19.05 -7.25
C ARG A 390 7.50 18.70 -6.97
N TYR A 391 7.12 17.49 -7.39
CA TYR A 391 5.76 17.00 -7.28
C TYR A 391 5.41 16.71 -5.83
N ASP A 392 4.35 17.37 -5.36
CA ASP A 392 3.78 17.13 -4.04
C ASP A 392 2.75 16.00 -4.11
N ILE A 393 3.16 14.84 -3.66
CA ILE A 393 2.25 13.69 -3.56
C ILE A 393 1.31 13.79 -2.35
N GLY A 394 1.64 14.67 -1.40
CA GLY A 394 0.91 14.85 -0.14
C GLY A 394 1.29 13.84 0.95
N ASP A 395 2.27 12.98 0.73
CA ASP A 395 2.71 12.03 1.74
C ASP A 395 3.56 12.71 2.81
N VAL A 396 3.24 12.41 4.07
CA VAL A 396 4.00 12.84 5.26
C VAL A 396 4.78 11.64 5.78
N VAL A 397 6.08 11.87 5.95
CA VAL A 397 7.02 10.90 6.50
C VAL A 397 7.64 11.42 7.79
N GLU A 398 7.94 10.51 8.70
CA GLU A 398 8.79 10.76 9.87
C GLU A 398 10.20 10.26 9.58
N VAL A 399 11.20 11.02 9.97
CA VAL A 399 12.60 10.59 9.95
C VAL A 399 12.93 9.92 11.27
N VAL A 400 13.18 8.61 11.25
CA VAL A 400 13.43 7.83 12.48
C VAL A 400 14.91 7.53 12.72
N GLY A 401 15.78 7.91 11.79
CA GLY A 401 17.23 7.70 11.89
C GLY A 401 17.93 7.93 10.56
N PHE A 402 19.17 7.43 10.47
CA PHE A 402 19.96 7.47 9.24
C PHE A 402 20.68 6.15 9.00
N TYR A 403 20.78 5.77 7.74
CA TYR A 403 21.69 4.75 7.26
C TYR A 403 22.86 5.44 6.53
N ASN A 404 24.01 5.52 7.15
CA ASN A 404 25.08 6.46 6.76
C ASN A 404 24.56 7.91 6.72
N THR A 405 24.50 8.54 5.53
CA THR A 405 23.94 9.89 5.34
C THR A 405 22.53 9.88 4.72
N ALA A 406 21.96 8.70 4.41
CA ALA A 406 20.59 8.60 3.90
C ALA A 406 19.59 8.47 5.04
N PRO A 407 18.51 9.27 5.07
CA PRO A 407 17.52 9.17 6.13
C PRO A 407 16.75 7.85 6.08
N LEU A 408 16.43 7.32 7.27
CA LEU A 408 15.45 6.28 7.48
C LEU A 408 14.09 6.95 7.66
N ILE A 409 13.17 6.66 6.77
CA ILE A 409 11.83 7.28 6.77
C ILE A 409 10.75 6.25 7.02
N VAL A 410 9.68 6.71 7.68
CA VAL A 410 8.43 5.95 7.89
C VAL A 410 7.29 6.75 7.30
N PHE A 411 6.52 6.15 6.40
CA PHE A 411 5.28 6.75 5.93
C PHE A 411 4.27 6.82 7.09
N ARG A 412 3.73 8.00 7.37
CA ARG A 412 2.75 8.19 8.44
C ARG A 412 1.34 8.37 7.90
N TYR A 413 1.13 9.31 7.01
CA TYR A 413 -0.20 9.55 6.41
C TYR A 413 -0.08 10.38 5.14
N ARG A 414 -1.18 10.45 4.38
CA ARG A 414 -1.29 11.35 3.24
C ARG A 414 -2.07 12.60 3.63
N ARG A 415 -1.52 13.78 3.31
CA ARG A 415 -2.22 15.05 3.47
C ARG A 415 -3.44 15.09 2.54
N GLY A 416 -4.60 15.54 3.05
CA GLY A 416 -5.89 15.55 2.33
C GLY A 416 -6.96 14.68 3.00
N GLY A 417 -6.57 13.75 3.93
CA GLY A 417 -7.47 13.08 4.84
C GLY A 417 -7.31 13.69 6.23
N MET A 418 -7.97 14.80 6.53
CA MET A 418 -8.01 15.41 7.86
C MET A 418 -9.45 15.68 8.25
N LEU A 419 -9.83 15.25 9.45
CA LEU A 419 -11.10 15.65 10.02
C LEU A 419 -10.93 16.91 10.85
N SER A 420 -11.86 17.82 10.72
CA SER A 420 -11.97 18.99 11.55
C SER A 420 -13.45 19.27 11.81
N ALA A 421 -13.88 19.09 13.04
CA ALA A 421 -15.23 19.47 13.47
C ALA A 421 -15.34 21.00 13.62
N THR A 422 -14.26 21.65 14.03
CA THR A 422 -14.17 23.11 14.19
C THR A 422 -12.92 23.66 13.50
N THR A 423 -11.77 23.57 14.14
CA THR A 423 -10.47 24.05 13.61
C THR A 423 -9.31 23.13 14.00
N GLU A 424 -9.59 22.03 14.68
CA GLU A 424 -8.60 20.99 14.97
C GLU A 424 -8.28 20.21 13.69
N LYS A 425 -7.10 19.61 13.66
CA LYS A 425 -6.63 18.81 12.53
C LYS A 425 -6.38 17.39 13.02
N THR A 426 -7.38 16.51 12.90
CA THR A 426 -7.23 15.08 13.21
C THR A 426 -6.88 14.32 11.94
N THR A 427 -5.71 13.71 11.92
CA THR A 427 -5.21 12.95 10.77
C THR A 427 -5.53 11.45 10.90
N GLU A 428 -5.48 10.73 9.80
CA GLU A 428 -5.60 9.28 9.77
C GLU A 428 -4.59 8.58 10.71
N TYR A 429 -3.39 9.13 10.84
CA TYR A 429 -2.35 8.65 11.75
C TYR A 429 -2.81 8.70 13.22
N HIS A 430 -3.38 9.83 13.67
CA HIS A 430 -3.88 9.96 15.05
C HIS A 430 -4.92 8.88 15.37
N VAL A 431 -5.92 8.70 14.50
CA VAL A 431 -6.99 7.73 14.76
C VAL A 431 -6.52 6.29 14.64
N THR A 432 -5.57 6.00 13.75
CA THR A 432 -5.00 4.64 13.62
C THR A 432 -4.24 4.25 14.89
N GLN A 433 -3.42 5.13 15.44
CA GLN A 433 -2.72 4.89 16.71
C GLN A 433 -3.71 4.69 17.88
N VAL A 434 -4.76 5.52 17.95
CA VAL A 434 -5.80 5.40 18.98
C VAL A 434 -6.49 4.05 18.87
N MET A 435 -6.91 3.65 17.66
CA MET A 435 -7.63 2.38 17.46
C MET A 435 -6.75 1.16 17.72
N GLN A 436 -5.44 1.20 17.37
CA GLN A 436 -4.50 0.15 17.75
C GLN A 436 -4.40 -0.02 19.28
N ALA A 437 -4.22 1.10 19.99
CA ALA A 437 -4.16 1.07 21.45
C ALA A 437 -5.45 0.57 22.08
N LEU A 438 -6.62 0.88 21.50
CA LEU A 438 -7.92 0.38 21.96
C LEU A 438 -8.08 -1.13 21.70
N GLN A 439 -7.69 -1.62 20.54
CA GLN A 439 -7.70 -3.07 20.27
C GLN A 439 -6.88 -3.85 21.29
N GLN A 440 -5.71 -3.33 21.67
CA GLN A 440 -4.86 -3.95 22.71
C GLN A 440 -5.47 -3.84 24.10
N GLU A 441 -5.98 -2.65 24.48
CA GLU A 441 -6.57 -2.41 25.80
C GLU A 441 -7.81 -3.28 26.04
N PHE A 442 -8.67 -3.41 25.04
CA PHE A 442 -9.92 -4.19 25.16
C PHE A 442 -9.75 -5.66 24.74
N GLY A 443 -8.58 -6.07 24.22
CA GLY A 443 -8.36 -7.40 23.67
C GLY A 443 -9.32 -7.73 22.51
N LEU A 444 -9.77 -6.71 21.78
CA LEU A 444 -10.84 -6.79 20.80
C LEU A 444 -10.33 -6.40 19.39
N PRO A 445 -9.91 -7.36 18.58
CA PRO A 445 -9.55 -7.07 17.20
C PRO A 445 -10.79 -6.71 16.38
N LEU A 446 -10.67 -5.63 15.60
CA LEU A 446 -11.72 -5.14 14.70
C LEU A 446 -11.56 -5.71 13.29
N GLU A 447 -12.67 -5.85 12.56
CA GLU A 447 -12.63 -6.09 11.11
C GLU A 447 -12.08 -4.86 10.40
N ASP A 448 -12.69 -3.69 10.68
CA ASP A 448 -12.25 -2.40 10.14
C ASP A 448 -12.91 -1.23 10.90
N PHE A 449 -12.46 0.00 10.64
CA PHE A 449 -13.06 1.20 11.19
C PHE A 449 -12.94 2.41 10.25
N CYS A 450 -13.81 3.40 10.44
CA CYS A 450 -13.66 4.69 9.79
C CYS A 450 -14.27 5.80 10.66
N ILE A 451 -13.50 6.85 10.90
CA ILE A 451 -13.97 8.04 11.60
C ILE A 451 -14.50 9.04 10.56
N THR A 452 -15.74 9.49 10.77
CA THR A 452 -16.39 10.52 9.93
C THR A 452 -16.91 11.66 10.81
N LEU A 453 -17.38 12.73 10.19
CA LEU A 453 -18.15 13.75 10.89
C LEU A 453 -19.64 13.45 10.80
N SER A 454 -20.39 13.84 11.85
CA SER A 454 -21.86 13.81 11.81
C SER A 454 -22.41 14.70 10.67
N GLU A 455 -23.64 14.44 10.24
CA GLU A 455 -24.30 15.23 9.19
C GLU A 455 -24.60 16.67 9.62
N SER A 456 -24.67 16.94 10.93
CA SER A 456 -24.88 18.30 11.44
C SER A 456 -23.77 19.24 11.02
N LEU A 457 -24.15 20.33 10.37
CA LEU A 457 -23.22 21.41 9.99
C LEU A 457 -23.03 22.44 11.11
N VAL A 458 -23.98 22.54 12.04
CA VAL A 458 -23.97 23.52 13.11
C VAL A 458 -23.12 23.05 14.29
N SER A 459 -23.20 21.75 14.63
CA SER A 459 -22.48 21.14 15.73
C SER A 459 -21.93 19.78 15.30
N PRO A 460 -20.93 19.76 14.41
CA PRO A 460 -20.35 18.51 13.92
C PRO A 460 -19.56 17.83 15.04
N HIS A 461 -19.71 16.51 15.16
CA HIS A 461 -18.97 15.68 16.09
C HIS A 461 -18.39 14.46 15.35
N TYR A 462 -17.39 13.83 15.95
CA TYR A 462 -16.79 12.63 15.39
C TYR A 462 -17.71 11.43 15.57
N LEU A 463 -17.91 10.69 14.48
CA LEU A 463 -18.58 9.39 14.47
C LEU A 463 -17.49 8.32 14.35
N VAL A 464 -17.31 7.54 15.40
CA VAL A 464 -16.37 6.42 15.48
C VAL A 464 -17.10 5.18 14.98
N ASN A 465 -16.98 4.87 13.69
CA ASN A 465 -17.67 3.73 13.09
C ASN A 465 -16.72 2.52 13.13
N ILE A 466 -17.10 1.44 13.80
CA ILE A 466 -16.32 0.21 13.90
C ILE A 466 -17.15 -0.99 13.45
N GLU A 467 -16.50 -1.97 12.85
CA GLU A 467 -17.06 -3.30 12.59
C GLU A 467 -16.25 -4.31 13.40
N LEU A 468 -16.94 -5.13 14.19
CA LEU A 468 -16.34 -6.19 14.98
C LEU A 468 -16.07 -7.41 14.08
N LEU A 469 -15.04 -8.20 14.41
CA LEU A 469 -14.87 -9.51 13.79
C LEU A 469 -16.09 -10.42 14.07
N PRO A 470 -16.43 -11.32 13.15
CA PRO A 470 -17.53 -12.27 13.36
C PRO A 470 -17.39 -13.03 14.68
N GLY A 471 -18.47 -13.08 15.44
CA GLY A 471 -18.53 -13.73 16.76
C GLY A 471 -17.93 -12.95 17.93
N GLN A 472 -17.40 -11.74 17.69
CA GLN A 472 -16.94 -10.84 18.75
C GLN A 472 -18.06 -9.94 19.24
N SER A 473 -17.98 -9.55 20.53
CA SER A 473 -18.87 -8.57 21.13
C SER A 473 -18.06 -7.54 21.91
N LEU A 474 -18.53 -6.31 21.96
CA LEU A 474 -17.97 -5.26 22.80
C LEU A 474 -18.81 -5.14 24.07
N ASP A 475 -18.29 -5.68 25.19
CA ASP A 475 -19.02 -5.77 26.43
C ASP A 475 -19.31 -4.41 27.08
N ASN A 476 -18.34 -3.49 27.00
CA ASN A 476 -18.49 -2.14 27.54
C ASN A 476 -18.20 -1.06 26.47
N PRO A 477 -19.18 -0.78 25.58
CA PRO A 477 -19.02 0.23 24.53
C PRO A 477 -18.83 1.66 25.06
N GLN A 478 -19.37 1.95 26.26
CA GLN A 478 -19.20 3.26 26.91
C GLN A 478 -17.73 3.47 27.27
N SER A 479 -17.11 2.50 27.96
CA SER A 479 -15.69 2.56 28.31
C SER A 479 -14.77 2.65 27.08
N PHE A 480 -15.13 1.95 26.00
CA PHE A 480 -14.39 2.03 24.72
C PHE A 480 -14.42 3.45 24.16
N LEU A 481 -15.58 4.11 24.15
CA LEU A 481 -15.74 5.47 23.66
C LEU A 481 -15.03 6.50 24.55
N ASP A 482 -15.09 6.32 25.88
CA ASP A 482 -14.36 7.16 26.85
C ASP A 482 -12.85 7.05 26.64
N SER A 483 -12.32 5.82 26.48
CA SER A 483 -10.90 5.57 26.18
C SER A 483 -10.50 6.14 24.81
N PHE A 484 -11.38 6.07 23.80
CA PHE A 484 -11.15 6.71 22.49
C PHE A 484 -10.94 8.23 22.63
N ASP A 485 -11.87 8.94 23.31
CA ASP A 485 -11.79 10.38 23.51
C ASP A 485 -10.50 10.75 24.28
N GLN A 486 -10.16 9.99 25.33
CA GLN A 486 -8.96 10.22 26.13
C GLN A 486 -7.67 10.00 25.30
N LYS A 487 -7.58 8.88 24.58
CA LYS A 487 -6.40 8.57 23.76
C LYS A 487 -6.24 9.55 22.60
N LEU A 488 -7.34 10.01 21.99
CA LEU A 488 -7.29 11.01 20.94
C LEU A 488 -6.79 12.36 21.47
N ARG A 489 -7.13 12.74 22.70
CA ARG A 489 -6.54 13.92 23.38
C ARG A 489 -5.03 13.76 23.60
N GLN A 490 -4.56 12.55 23.90
CA GLN A 490 -3.13 12.27 24.05
C GLN A 490 -2.37 12.34 22.72
N ALA A 491 -2.97 11.79 21.66
CA ALA A 491 -2.36 11.71 20.35
C ALA A 491 -2.41 13.04 19.56
N ASN A 492 -3.43 13.88 19.82
CA ASN A 492 -3.68 15.12 19.06
C ASN A 492 -3.81 16.34 19.98
N THR A 493 -2.75 17.12 20.09
CA THR A 493 -2.70 18.34 20.93
C THR A 493 -3.80 19.35 20.53
N SER A 494 -4.11 19.49 19.24
CA SER A 494 -5.15 20.42 18.78
C SER A 494 -6.55 19.99 19.26
N TYR A 495 -6.83 18.69 19.25
CA TYR A 495 -8.04 18.11 19.80
C TYR A 495 -8.06 18.28 21.34
N ALA A 496 -6.94 17.99 22.01
CA ALA A 496 -6.82 18.09 23.47
C ALA A 496 -7.14 19.49 24.03
N VAL A 497 -6.74 20.55 23.32
CA VAL A 497 -6.98 21.95 23.76
C VAL A 497 -8.46 22.36 23.58
N ARG A 498 -9.15 21.82 22.55
CA ARG A 498 -10.50 22.27 22.19
C ARG A 498 -11.61 21.45 22.83
N ARG A 499 -11.35 20.16 23.02
CA ARG A 499 -12.35 19.22 23.53
C ARG A 499 -12.87 19.57 24.96
N PRO A 500 -12.01 19.87 25.96
CA PRO A 500 -12.46 20.23 27.31
C PRO A 500 -13.25 21.53 27.38
N LYS A 501 -13.10 22.41 26.39
CA LYS A 501 -13.80 23.70 26.30
C LYS A 501 -15.14 23.61 25.56
N ASN A 502 -15.59 22.41 25.23
CA ASN A 502 -16.79 22.12 24.43
C ASN A 502 -16.82 22.78 23.05
N PHE A 503 -15.65 23.19 22.50
CA PHE A 503 -15.59 23.64 21.12
C PHE A 503 -15.74 22.48 20.13
N ILE A 504 -15.40 21.27 20.56
CA ILE A 504 -15.66 20.02 19.82
C ILE A 504 -16.63 19.22 20.66
N PRO A 505 -17.83 18.90 20.12
CA PRO A 505 -18.77 18.04 20.82
C PRO A 505 -18.20 16.63 21.08
N PRO A 506 -18.68 15.91 22.09
CA PRO A 506 -18.28 14.54 22.37
C PRO A 506 -18.41 13.64 21.13
N PRO A 507 -17.44 12.71 20.90
CA PRO A 507 -17.58 11.72 19.85
C PRO A 507 -18.70 10.73 20.16
N ARG A 508 -19.22 10.07 19.11
CA ARG A 508 -20.18 8.96 19.25
C ARG A 508 -19.60 7.71 18.63
N LEU A 509 -19.86 6.58 19.24
CA LEU A 509 -19.48 5.27 18.73
C LEU A 509 -20.66 4.65 17.98
N ARG A 510 -20.40 4.17 16.76
CA ARG A 510 -21.32 3.35 15.97
C ARG A 510 -20.72 1.97 15.75
N ILE A 511 -21.41 0.95 16.22
CA ILE A 511 -21.10 -0.44 15.92
C ILE A 511 -21.89 -0.79 14.68
N LEU A 512 -21.18 -1.08 13.59
CA LEU A 512 -21.77 -1.44 12.30
C LEU A 512 -22.11 -2.94 12.29
N ALA A 513 -23.12 -3.29 11.51
CA ALA A 513 -23.46 -4.69 11.27
C ALA A 513 -22.31 -5.44 10.60
N SER A 514 -22.16 -6.73 10.92
CA SER A 514 -21.16 -7.60 10.29
C SER A 514 -21.32 -7.61 8.77
N GLY A 515 -20.22 -7.50 8.04
CA GLY A 515 -20.17 -7.40 6.58
C GLY A 515 -20.35 -5.98 6.02
N SER A 516 -20.40 -4.94 6.86
CA SER A 516 -20.55 -3.55 6.43
C SER A 516 -19.38 -3.08 5.55
N PHE A 517 -18.13 -3.29 5.96
CA PHE A 517 -16.96 -2.95 5.14
C PHE A 517 -16.80 -3.85 3.92
N ALA A 518 -17.28 -5.11 3.98
CA ALA A 518 -17.36 -5.97 2.80
C ALA A 518 -18.35 -5.40 1.77
N THR A 519 -19.52 -4.91 2.22
CA THR A 519 -20.51 -4.22 1.37
C THR A 519 -19.93 -2.94 0.77
N LEU A 520 -19.22 -2.14 1.56
CA LEU A 520 -18.55 -0.93 1.08
C LEU A 520 -17.52 -1.27 -0.01
N ARG A 521 -16.76 -2.34 0.19
CA ARG A 521 -15.79 -2.87 -0.78
C ARG A 521 -16.46 -3.25 -2.08
N GLN A 522 -17.55 -4.00 -2.02
CA GLN A 522 -18.30 -4.43 -3.19
C GLN A 522 -18.78 -3.23 -4.02
N ARG A 523 -19.30 -2.18 -3.37
CA ARG A 523 -19.68 -0.92 -4.03
C ARG A 523 -18.52 -0.25 -4.77
N GLN A 524 -17.29 -0.33 -4.24
CA GLN A 524 -16.10 0.25 -4.90
C GLN A 524 -15.65 -0.59 -6.10
N LEU A 525 -15.73 -1.92 -5.99
CA LEU A 525 -15.46 -2.83 -7.11
C LEU A 525 -16.43 -2.59 -8.27
N GLU A 526 -17.72 -2.42 -7.99
CA GLU A 526 -18.76 -2.10 -8.97
C GLU A 526 -18.52 -0.75 -9.66
N ARG A 527 -17.86 0.19 -9.00
CA ARG A 527 -17.38 1.45 -9.58
C ARG A 527 -16.10 1.29 -10.42
N GLY A 528 -15.59 0.06 -10.57
CA GLY A 528 -14.44 -0.27 -11.40
C GLY A 528 -13.08 -0.01 -10.73
N ILE A 529 -13.02 0.13 -9.40
CA ILE A 529 -11.75 0.21 -8.67
C ILE A 529 -11.25 -1.21 -8.46
N PRO A 530 -10.05 -1.58 -8.96
CA PRO A 530 -9.50 -2.91 -8.72
C PRO A 530 -9.29 -3.18 -7.24
N ASP A 531 -9.55 -4.40 -6.79
CA ASP A 531 -9.37 -4.81 -5.40
C ASP A 531 -7.93 -4.64 -4.90
N SER A 532 -6.95 -4.81 -5.78
CA SER A 532 -5.53 -4.58 -5.49
C SER A 532 -5.15 -3.11 -5.23
N GLN A 533 -6.07 -2.18 -5.54
CA GLN A 533 -5.94 -0.75 -5.27
C GLN A 533 -6.90 -0.26 -4.18
N LEU A 534 -7.81 -1.12 -3.72
CA LEU A 534 -8.75 -0.77 -2.67
C LEU A 534 -8.04 -0.62 -1.34
N LYS A 535 -8.01 0.61 -0.86
CA LYS A 535 -7.60 1.00 0.48
C LYS A 535 -8.71 1.84 1.08
N PHE A 536 -9.30 1.40 2.18
CA PHE A 536 -10.27 2.22 2.88
C PHE A 536 -9.55 3.28 3.72
N PRO A 537 -10.02 4.54 3.67
CA PRO A 537 -9.55 5.54 4.58
C PRO A 537 -10.09 5.27 5.97
N HIS A 538 -9.25 5.35 6.98
CA HIS A 538 -9.68 5.29 8.39
C HIS A 538 -10.27 6.61 8.89
N ILE A 539 -10.17 7.67 8.08
CA ILE A 539 -10.95 8.90 8.25
C ILE A 539 -11.55 9.32 6.91
N SER A 540 -12.71 9.94 6.92
CA SER A 540 -13.31 10.48 5.70
C SER A 540 -13.99 11.83 5.96
N GLU A 541 -13.65 12.83 5.16
CA GLU A 541 -14.34 14.12 5.13
C GLU A 541 -15.72 14.01 4.48
N ASP A 542 -15.90 13.01 3.61
CA ASP A 542 -17.20 12.70 3.03
C ASP A 542 -18.10 12.09 4.11
N ARG A 543 -19.04 12.90 4.58
CA ARG A 543 -20.03 12.52 5.61
C ARG A 543 -20.97 11.41 5.15
N GLN A 544 -21.09 11.19 3.85
CA GLN A 544 -21.90 10.14 3.23
C GLN A 544 -21.09 8.87 2.89
N PHE A 545 -19.80 8.83 3.22
CA PHE A 545 -18.92 7.72 2.86
C PHE A 545 -19.46 6.36 3.31
N LEU A 546 -20.06 6.30 4.50
CA LEU A 546 -20.65 5.09 5.08
C LEU A 546 -22.19 5.05 4.95
N ALA A 547 -22.79 5.90 4.10
CA ALA A 547 -24.24 5.95 3.93
C ALA A 547 -24.82 4.60 3.50
N GLY A 548 -25.96 4.26 4.10
CA GLY A 548 -26.68 3.01 3.80
C GLY A 548 -26.05 1.75 4.37
N LEU A 549 -25.03 1.86 5.24
CA LEU A 549 -24.58 0.74 6.08
C LEU A 549 -25.46 0.65 7.32
N ALA A 550 -25.75 -0.58 7.74
CA ALA A 550 -26.56 -0.82 8.91
C ALA A 550 -25.76 -0.55 10.19
N VAL A 551 -26.32 0.25 11.08
CA VAL A 551 -25.79 0.52 12.42
C VAL A 551 -26.57 -0.33 13.42
N GLU A 552 -25.91 -1.26 14.09
CA GLU A 552 -26.54 -2.09 15.11
C GLU A 552 -26.73 -1.32 16.42
N ARG A 553 -25.76 -0.48 16.76
CA ARG A 553 -25.78 0.27 18.03
C ARG A 553 -25.05 1.60 17.90
N GLU A 554 -25.65 2.68 18.44
CA GLU A 554 -25.00 3.98 18.61
C GLU A 554 -24.90 4.33 20.09
N ILE A 555 -23.70 4.74 20.53
CA ILE A 555 -23.37 5.07 21.91
C ILE A 555 -22.90 6.51 21.98
N LYS A 556 -23.36 7.23 23.01
CA LYS A 556 -22.96 8.60 23.33
C LYS A 556 -22.16 8.62 24.62
N LEU A 557 -21.25 9.56 24.80
CA LEU A 557 -20.57 9.76 26.07
C LEU A 557 -21.57 10.15 27.19
N SER A 558 -21.34 9.67 28.40
CA SER A 558 -22.24 9.85 29.55
C SER A 558 -22.45 11.32 29.97
N GLN A 559 -21.59 12.26 29.58
CA GLN A 559 -21.76 13.69 29.78
C GLN A 559 -22.86 14.33 28.94
N ASP A 560 -23.28 13.69 27.84
CA ASP A 560 -24.37 14.18 26.96
C ASP A 560 -25.77 13.87 27.54
N THR A 561 -25.87 13.03 28.56
CA THR A 561 -27.17 12.68 29.20
C THR A 561 -27.54 13.64 30.32
N ALA A 562 -26.62 14.46 30.84
CA ALA A 562 -26.88 15.41 31.91
C ALA A 562 -27.49 16.76 31.44
N ASP A 563 -27.37 17.07 30.13
CA ASP A 563 -27.93 18.29 29.54
C ASP A 563 -29.31 18.07 28.85
N ALA A 564 -29.91 16.86 29.02
CA ALA A 564 -31.19 16.49 28.43
C ALA A 564 -32.31 16.28 29.45
N GLU A 565 -32.05 16.52 30.77
CA GLU A 565 -33.03 16.65 31.82
C GLU A 565 -33.10 18.11 32.30
#